data_d98b91cc56d387353bab1d1404cf72fa
#
_entry.id   d98b91cc56d387353bab1d1404cf72fa
#
_cell.length_a   1.000
_cell.length_b   1.000
_cell.length_c   1.000
_cell.angle_alpha   90.00
_cell.angle_beta   90.00
_cell.angle_gamma   90.00
#
_symmetry.space_group_name_H-M   'P 1'
#
loop_
_entity.id
_entity.type
_entity.pdbx_description
1 polymer ?
#
loop_
_entity_poly.entity_id
_entity_poly.type
_entity_poly.pdbx_seq_one_letter_code
_entity_poly.pdbx_strand_id
1 'polypeptide(L)'
;MDLFEQKNIKPMLIGAEGEAFDSPDYLYELKLDGERCIAYLDPQSGTELRNKRNIRMLPKVPELKDIHLCAGVKCILDGELAVIKNGRPDFYEIQRRSLMSSPAKIELAAKQSPACFTAFDILYYEDRAVTALPLTERKELLNRAIKQETPRFALSRVIENNGVAFYQLAQQQNLEGIVAKRRESRYYFD
;
A
#
# COMPACT_ATOMS: atom_id res chain seq x y z
N MET A 1 -4.29 -12.75 21.53
CA MET A 1 -4.70 -12.40 20.15
C MET A 1 -3.55 -11.68 19.48
N ASP A 2 -3.06 -12.21 18.37
CA ASP A 2 -1.91 -11.62 17.71
C ASP A 2 -2.29 -10.43 16.80
N LEU A 3 -1.30 -9.77 16.24
CA LEU A 3 -1.48 -8.56 15.42
C LEU A 3 -2.40 -8.81 14.23
N PHE A 4 -2.31 -9.97 13.59
CA PHE A 4 -3.14 -10.31 12.44
C PHE A 4 -4.61 -10.44 12.83
N GLU A 5 -4.90 -11.06 13.96
CA GLU A 5 -6.26 -11.29 14.42
C GLU A 5 -6.95 -10.03 14.93
N GLN A 6 -6.19 -9.12 15.53
CA GLN A 6 -6.73 -7.88 16.10
C GLN A 6 -7.33 -6.94 15.05
N LYS A 7 -6.73 -6.84 13.88
CA LYS A 7 -7.16 -5.98 12.77
C LYS A 7 -7.49 -4.54 13.21
N ASN A 8 -6.56 -3.94 13.96
CA ASN A 8 -6.73 -2.60 14.52
C ASN A 8 -5.50 -1.71 14.36
N ILE A 9 -4.71 -1.95 13.31
CA ILE A 9 -3.48 -1.21 13.07
C ILE A 9 -3.78 0.23 12.67
N LYS A 10 -3.10 1.15 13.33
CA LYS A 10 -3.01 2.55 12.91
C LYS A 10 -1.69 2.73 12.16
N PRO A 11 -1.75 3.00 10.84
CA PRO A 11 -0.54 3.02 10.04
C PRO A 11 0.41 4.15 10.40
N MET A 12 1.71 3.90 10.22
CA MET A 12 2.75 4.89 10.41
C MET A 12 2.58 6.05 9.43
N LEU A 13 2.65 7.28 9.93
CA LEU A 13 2.48 8.48 9.13
C LEU A 13 3.82 9.05 8.70
N ILE A 14 3.80 9.88 7.65
CA ILE A 14 4.96 10.64 7.20
C ILE A 14 5.32 11.63 8.31
N GLY A 15 6.61 11.67 8.70
CA GLY A 15 7.05 12.48 9.83
C GLY A 15 7.28 13.94 9.48
N ALA A 16 7.72 14.26 8.25
CA ALA A 16 8.06 15.61 7.85
C ALA A 16 8.00 15.80 6.34
N GLU A 17 7.82 17.03 5.92
CA GLU A 17 7.96 17.43 4.52
C GLU A 17 9.24 18.23 4.35
N GLY A 18 9.83 18.19 3.17
CA GLY A 18 11.05 18.91 2.86
C GLY A 18 11.39 18.85 1.39
N GLU A 19 12.54 19.44 1.06
CA GLU A 19 13.06 19.41 -0.30
C GLU A 19 13.64 18.04 -0.64
N ALA A 20 13.63 17.69 -1.92
CA ALA A 20 14.22 16.44 -2.40
C ALA A 20 15.74 16.45 -2.17
N PHE A 21 16.28 15.28 -1.85
CA PHE A 21 17.70 15.11 -1.55
C PHE A 21 18.19 13.74 -2.02
N ASP A 22 19.50 13.60 -2.13
CA ASP A 22 20.16 12.32 -2.39
C ASP A 22 20.84 11.85 -1.11
N SER A 23 20.63 10.59 -0.73
CA SER A 23 21.29 10.00 0.43
C SER A 23 21.36 8.47 0.28
N PRO A 24 22.50 7.84 0.62
CA PRO A 24 22.59 6.39 0.66
C PRO A 24 21.84 5.76 1.82
N ASP A 25 21.39 6.57 2.79
CA ASP A 25 20.69 6.09 3.99
C ASP A 25 19.19 5.99 3.80
N TYR A 26 18.67 6.33 2.63
CA TYR A 26 17.24 6.37 2.32
C TYR A 26 16.90 5.51 1.11
N LEU A 27 15.66 5.03 1.12
CA LEU A 27 14.98 4.49 -0.05
C LEU A 27 13.92 5.49 -0.50
N TYR A 28 13.72 5.61 -1.81
CA TYR A 28 12.76 6.55 -2.38
C TYR A 28 11.67 5.80 -3.13
N GLU A 29 10.42 6.18 -2.90
CA GLU A 29 9.25 5.59 -3.54
C GLU A 29 8.30 6.69 -4.00
N LEU A 30 7.46 6.41 -4.99
CA LEU A 30 6.41 7.33 -5.38
C LEU A 30 5.42 7.50 -4.22
N LYS A 31 5.00 8.75 -3.99
CA LYS A 31 3.89 9.04 -3.09
C LYS A 31 2.60 8.87 -3.88
N LEU A 32 1.90 7.78 -3.62
CA LEU A 32 0.67 7.46 -4.33
C LEU A 32 -0.49 8.29 -3.81
N ASP A 33 -1.29 8.82 -4.74
CA ASP A 33 -2.45 9.63 -4.42
C ASP A 33 -3.71 8.76 -4.40
N GLY A 34 -4.02 8.23 -3.25
CA GLY A 34 -5.13 7.32 -3.05
C GLY A 34 -5.60 7.30 -1.60
N GLU A 35 -6.02 6.14 -1.12
CA GLU A 35 -6.44 5.95 0.25
C GLU A 35 -5.54 4.93 0.95
N ARG A 36 -4.93 5.34 2.06
CA ARG A 36 -4.08 4.46 2.86
C ARG A 36 -4.86 3.24 3.33
N CYS A 37 -4.26 2.07 3.16
CA CYS A 37 -4.95 0.82 3.46
C CYS A 37 -3.99 -0.22 4.03
N ILE A 38 -4.44 -0.92 5.07
CA ILE A 38 -3.78 -2.09 5.62
C ILE A 38 -4.49 -3.32 5.07
N ALA A 39 -3.73 -4.21 4.44
CA ALA A 39 -4.24 -5.46 3.88
C ALA A 39 -3.83 -6.65 4.76
N TYR A 40 -4.81 -7.40 5.20
CA TYR A 40 -4.63 -8.65 5.94
C TYR A 40 -4.87 -9.79 4.95
N LEU A 41 -3.81 -10.44 4.53
CA LEU A 41 -3.86 -11.48 3.49
C LEU A 41 -3.51 -12.84 4.09
N ASP A 42 -4.44 -13.77 3.96
CA ASP A 42 -4.21 -15.16 4.32
C ASP A 42 -4.50 -16.01 3.08
N PRO A 43 -3.50 -16.72 2.51
CA PRO A 43 -3.71 -17.53 1.32
C PRO A 43 -4.85 -18.55 1.44
N GLN A 44 -5.17 -18.96 2.67
CA GLN A 44 -6.20 -19.98 2.92
C GLN A 44 -7.57 -19.37 3.25
N SER A 45 -7.61 -18.23 3.95
CA SER A 45 -8.89 -17.68 4.44
C SER A 45 -9.34 -16.40 3.75
N GLY A 46 -8.48 -15.70 3.01
CA GLY A 46 -8.93 -14.58 2.19
C GLY A 46 -8.29 -13.24 2.49
N THR A 47 -9.00 -12.18 2.09
CA THR A 47 -8.57 -10.79 2.13
C THR A 47 -9.43 -9.99 3.10
N GLU A 48 -8.80 -9.18 3.96
CA GLU A 48 -9.46 -8.10 4.69
C GLU A 48 -8.68 -6.81 4.45
N LEU A 49 -9.38 -5.71 4.18
CA LEU A 49 -8.79 -4.39 3.92
C LEU A 49 -9.36 -3.39 4.92
N ARG A 50 -8.48 -2.62 5.55
CA ARG A 50 -8.85 -1.57 6.51
C ARG A 50 -8.17 -0.26 6.17
N ASN A 51 -8.93 0.84 6.15
CA ASN A 51 -8.33 2.16 5.96
C ASN A 51 -7.70 2.68 7.27
N LYS A 52 -7.13 3.89 7.25
CA LYS A 52 -6.45 4.45 8.43
C LYS A 52 -7.37 4.69 9.63
N ARG A 53 -8.69 4.74 9.40
CA ARG A 53 -9.71 4.84 10.46
C ARG A 53 -10.28 3.48 10.86
N ASN A 54 -9.65 2.42 10.40
CA ASN A 54 -10.04 1.03 10.63
C ASN A 54 -11.41 0.66 10.05
N ILE A 55 -11.85 1.37 9.03
CA ILE A 55 -13.08 1.04 8.31
C ILE A 55 -12.79 -0.08 7.31
N ARG A 56 -13.67 -1.06 7.24
CA ARG A 56 -13.58 -2.17 6.28
C ARG A 56 -13.78 -1.65 4.86
N MET A 57 -12.77 -1.86 4.03
CA MET A 57 -12.78 -1.34 2.66
C MET A 57 -13.20 -2.36 1.61
N LEU A 58 -13.11 -3.66 1.90
CA LEU A 58 -13.45 -4.68 0.91
C LEU A 58 -14.88 -4.54 0.37
N PRO A 59 -15.90 -4.20 1.17
CA PRO A 59 -17.25 -3.93 0.63
C PRO A 59 -17.30 -2.78 -0.37
N LYS A 60 -16.35 -1.83 -0.30
CA LYS A 60 -16.25 -0.67 -1.20
C LYS A 60 -15.46 -1.00 -2.47
N VAL A 61 -14.54 -1.95 -2.40
CA VAL A 61 -13.66 -2.34 -3.50
C VAL A 61 -13.64 -3.86 -3.66
N PRO A 62 -14.82 -4.48 -3.96
CA PRO A 62 -14.93 -5.94 -4.02
C PRO A 62 -14.06 -6.59 -5.10
N GLU A 63 -13.62 -5.83 -6.09
CA GLU A 63 -12.68 -6.30 -7.11
C GLU A 63 -11.33 -6.74 -6.52
N LEU A 64 -11.04 -6.38 -5.27
CA LEU A 64 -9.81 -6.77 -4.57
C LEU A 64 -9.97 -7.99 -3.68
N LYS A 65 -11.12 -8.64 -3.71
CA LYS A 65 -11.43 -9.77 -2.80
C LYS A 65 -10.45 -10.94 -2.88
N ASP A 66 -9.79 -11.11 -4.02
CA ASP A 66 -8.91 -12.26 -4.26
C ASP A 66 -7.41 -11.91 -4.23
N ILE A 67 -7.03 -10.70 -3.78
CA ILE A 67 -5.61 -10.34 -3.74
C ILE A 67 -4.80 -11.18 -2.74
N HIS A 68 -5.45 -11.87 -1.80
CA HIS A 68 -4.77 -12.84 -0.92
C HIS A 68 -4.11 -13.97 -1.72
N LEU A 69 -4.57 -14.25 -2.95
CA LEU A 69 -3.96 -15.26 -3.82
C LEU A 69 -2.61 -14.81 -4.38
N CYS A 70 -2.29 -13.52 -4.31
CA CYS A 70 -0.97 -13.00 -4.66
C CYS A 70 0.08 -13.28 -3.56
N ALA A 71 -0.35 -13.58 -2.34
CA ALA A 71 0.54 -13.88 -1.22
C ALA A 71 0.81 -15.37 -1.11
N GLY A 72 2.06 -15.72 -0.80
CA GLY A 72 2.46 -17.10 -0.53
C GLY A 72 2.40 -17.47 0.94
N VAL A 73 2.28 -16.49 1.82
CA VAL A 73 2.22 -16.66 3.27
C VAL A 73 1.18 -15.69 3.84
N LYS A 74 0.71 -16.00 5.04
CA LYS A 74 -0.12 -15.09 5.83
C LYS A 74 0.68 -13.84 6.15
N CYS A 75 0.14 -12.66 5.83
CA CYS A 75 0.88 -11.40 6.01
C CYS A 75 -0.05 -10.22 6.22
N ILE A 76 0.51 -9.15 6.81
CA ILE A 76 -0.13 -7.84 6.90
C ILE A 76 0.73 -6.88 6.11
N LEU A 77 0.11 -6.19 5.14
CA LEU A 77 0.78 -5.24 4.27
C LEU A 77 0.24 -3.83 4.50
N ASP A 78 1.14 -2.85 4.45
CA ASP A 78 0.78 -1.45 4.41
C ASP A 78 0.89 -0.96 2.97
N GLY A 79 -0.10 -0.21 2.51
CA GLY A 79 -0.12 0.24 1.13
C GLY A 79 -1.16 1.30 0.86
N GLU A 80 -1.47 1.47 -0.42
CA GLU A 80 -2.40 2.48 -0.91
C GLU A 80 -3.40 1.84 -1.85
N LEU A 81 -4.69 2.20 -1.67
CA LEU A 81 -5.73 1.93 -2.64
C LEU A 81 -5.77 3.07 -3.64
N ALA A 82 -5.78 2.76 -4.93
CA ALA A 82 -5.86 3.76 -5.97
C ALA A 82 -6.69 3.26 -7.15
N VAL A 83 -7.26 4.20 -7.89
CA VAL A 83 -7.80 3.97 -9.23
C VAL A 83 -6.86 4.65 -10.21
N ILE A 84 -6.36 3.91 -11.19
CA ILE A 84 -5.42 4.45 -12.18
C ILE A 84 -6.19 4.78 -13.45
N LYS A 85 -6.12 6.04 -13.87
CA LYS A 85 -6.68 6.53 -15.13
C LYS A 85 -5.59 7.24 -15.93
N ASN A 86 -5.44 6.88 -17.20
CA ASN A 86 -4.41 7.46 -18.07
C ASN A 86 -3.00 7.39 -17.46
N GLY A 87 -2.69 6.25 -16.82
CA GLY A 87 -1.38 6.00 -16.21
C GLY A 87 -1.12 6.73 -14.90
N ARG A 88 -2.10 7.42 -14.33
CA ARG A 88 -1.95 8.19 -13.08
C ARG A 88 -3.05 7.86 -12.09
N PRO A 89 -2.77 7.95 -10.76
CA PRO A 89 -3.81 7.81 -9.75
C PRO A 89 -4.88 8.89 -9.88
N ASP A 90 -6.13 8.48 -9.81
CA ASP A 90 -7.29 9.38 -9.76
C ASP A 90 -7.83 9.41 -8.32
N PHE A 91 -7.40 10.42 -7.56
CA PHE A 91 -7.79 10.57 -6.16
C PHE A 91 -9.32 10.72 -5.99
N TYR A 92 -9.95 11.46 -6.89
CA TYR A 92 -11.40 11.68 -6.79
C TYR A 92 -12.17 10.38 -6.97
N GLU A 93 -11.72 9.50 -7.85
CA GLU A 93 -12.39 8.23 -8.08
C GLU A 93 -12.29 7.30 -6.87
N ILE A 94 -11.11 7.17 -6.25
CA ILE A 94 -11.00 6.33 -5.05
C ILE A 94 -11.76 6.92 -3.88
N GLN A 95 -11.78 8.25 -3.74
CA GLN A 95 -12.56 8.91 -2.71
C GLN A 95 -14.07 8.66 -2.92
N ARG A 96 -14.53 8.76 -4.17
CA ARG A 96 -15.92 8.46 -4.53
C ARG A 96 -16.30 7.02 -4.16
N ARG A 97 -15.39 6.06 -4.45
CA ARG A 97 -15.58 4.65 -4.11
C ARG A 97 -15.72 4.46 -2.59
N SER A 98 -14.92 5.14 -1.81
CA SER A 98 -14.94 5.05 -0.35
C SER A 98 -16.28 5.52 0.25
N LEU A 99 -16.97 6.40 -0.44
CA LEU A 99 -18.26 6.97 0.02
C LEU A 99 -19.48 6.23 -0.52
N MET A 100 -19.30 5.30 -1.46
CA MET A 100 -20.42 4.54 -2.01
C MET A 100 -21.00 3.55 -1.01
N SER A 101 -22.33 3.41 -1.05
CA SER A 101 -23.06 2.42 -0.25
C SER A 101 -23.98 1.53 -1.07
N SER A 102 -24.34 1.92 -2.29
CA SER A 102 -25.22 1.14 -3.15
C SER A 102 -24.45 -0.04 -3.77
N PRO A 103 -24.87 -1.30 -3.51
CA PRO A 103 -24.18 -2.47 -4.08
C PRO A 103 -24.12 -2.45 -5.62
N ALA A 104 -25.19 -2.00 -6.28
CA ALA A 104 -25.24 -1.91 -7.74
C ALA A 104 -24.25 -0.90 -8.30
N LYS A 105 -24.13 0.28 -7.66
CA LYS A 105 -23.17 1.32 -8.06
C LYS A 105 -21.73 0.88 -7.82
N ILE A 106 -21.48 0.20 -6.69
CA ILE A 106 -20.15 -0.35 -6.37
C ILE A 106 -19.74 -1.37 -7.42
N GLU A 107 -20.63 -2.29 -7.78
CA GLU A 107 -20.34 -3.31 -8.79
C GLU A 107 -20.03 -2.70 -10.15
N LEU A 108 -20.80 -1.70 -10.55
CA LEU A 108 -20.57 -1.00 -11.83
C LEU A 108 -19.22 -0.28 -11.82
N ALA A 109 -18.90 0.45 -10.74
CA ALA A 109 -17.64 1.15 -10.61
C ALA A 109 -16.45 0.18 -10.59
N ALA A 110 -16.60 -0.98 -9.95
CA ALA A 110 -15.57 -2.03 -9.93
C ALA A 110 -15.23 -2.54 -11.33
N LYS A 111 -16.20 -2.57 -12.23
CA LYS A 111 -16.00 -2.98 -13.62
C LYS A 111 -15.43 -1.85 -14.48
N GLN A 112 -15.93 -0.63 -14.33
CA GLN A 112 -15.55 0.52 -15.17
C GLN A 112 -14.23 1.16 -14.75
N SER A 113 -13.97 1.26 -13.45
CA SER A 113 -12.81 1.94 -12.89
C SER A 113 -12.28 1.13 -11.71
N PRO A 114 -11.70 -0.05 -11.97
CA PRO A 114 -11.28 -0.94 -10.90
C PRO A 114 -10.15 -0.33 -10.07
N ALA A 115 -10.24 -0.54 -8.75
CA ALA A 115 -9.19 -0.16 -7.83
C ALA A 115 -8.04 -1.18 -7.87
N CYS A 116 -6.86 -0.73 -7.44
CA CYS A 116 -5.72 -1.60 -7.18
C CYS A 116 -5.14 -1.27 -5.81
N PHE A 117 -4.43 -2.23 -5.24
CA PHE A 117 -3.68 -2.08 -4.01
C PHE A 117 -2.20 -2.13 -4.33
N THR A 118 -1.44 -1.11 -3.90
CA THR A 118 0.02 -1.10 -4.02
C THR A 118 0.63 -1.20 -2.64
N ALA A 119 1.35 -2.29 -2.38
CA ALA A 119 2.01 -2.54 -1.11
C ALA A 119 3.39 -1.88 -1.08
N PHE A 120 3.71 -1.21 0.03
CA PHE A 120 5.04 -0.62 0.23
C PHE A 120 5.71 -1.04 1.53
N ASP A 121 5.03 -1.78 2.40
CA ASP A 121 5.63 -2.29 3.64
C ASP A 121 4.94 -3.58 4.08
N ILE A 122 5.61 -4.32 4.95
CA ILE A 122 5.07 -5.51 5.57
C ILE A 122 5.23 -5.41 7.09
N LEU A 123 4.16 -5.74 7.81
CA LEU A 123 4.08 -5.59 9.26
C LEU A 123 4.01 -6.93 9.98
N TYR A 124 3.62 -7.97 9.27
CA TYR A 124 3.45 -9.32 9.80
C TYR A 124 3.79 -10.32 8.70
N TYR A 125 4.59 -11.30 9.03
CA TYR A 125 5.05 -12.32 8.08
C TYR A 125 4.86 -13.70 8.69
N GLU A 126 4.03 -14.53 8.06
CA GLU A 126 3.76 -15.93 8.38
C GLU A 126 3.12 -16.13 9.77
N ASP A 127 3.87 -15.93 10.85
CA ASP A 127 3.40 -16.19 12.20
C ASP A 127 3.80 -15.11 13.22
N ARG A 128 4.40 -14.00 12.76
CA ARG A 128 4.95 -12.99 13.68
C ARG A 128 4.89 -11.58 13.12
N ALA A 129 4.80 -10.61 14.04
CA ALA A 129 4.99 -9.22 13.71
C ALA A 129 6.47 -8.95 13.35
N VAL A 130 6.69 -8.11 12.32
CA VAL A 130 8.03 -7.77 11.83
C VAL A 130 8.31 -6.27 11.90
N THR A 131 7.49 -5.53 12.63
CA THR A 131 7.60 -4.08 12.76
C THR A 131 8.90 -3.60 13.41
N ALA A 132 9.54 -4.44 14.21
CA ALA A 132 10.82 -4.13 14.86
C ALA A 132 12.03 -4.26 13.94
N LEU A 133 11.87 -4.87 12.77
CA LEU A 133 12.95 -5.03 11.80
C LEU A 133 13.21 -3.71 11.05
N PRO A 134 14.46 -3.47 10.61
CA PRO A 134 14.75 -2.35 9.71
C PRO A 134 13.94 -2.42 8.42
N LEU A 135 13.67 -1.27 7.81
CA LEU A 135 12.91 -1.20 6.56
C LEU A 135 13.49 -2.09 5.46
N THR A 136 14.82 -2.14 5.32
CA THR A 136 15.47 -2.99 4.31
C THR A 136 15.11 -4.45 4.46
N GLU A 137 15.08 -4.95 5.70
CA GLU A 137 14.66 -6.34 5.98
C GLU A 137 13.17 -6.55 5.73
N ARG A 138 12.33 -5.58 6.10
CA ARG A 138 10.91 -5.65 5.79
C ARG A 138 10.65 -5.66 4.29
N LYS A 139 11.41 -4.88 3.50
CA LYS A 139 11.30 -4.90 2.03
C LYS A 139 11.66 -6.27 1.45
N GLU A 140 12.69 -6.92 1.98
CA GLU A 140 13.04 -8.28 1.57
C GLU A 140 11.93 -9.28 1.88
N LEU A 141 11.34 -9.17 3.09
CA LEU A 141 10.22 -10.03 3.49
C LEU A 141 8.98 -9.76 2.63
N LEU A 142 8.71 -8.50 2.28
CA LEU A 142 7.61 -8.14 1.40
C LEU A 142 7.76 -8.82 0.03
N ASN A 143 8.95 -8.74 -0.57
CA ASN A 143 9.23 -9.40 -1.84
C ASN A 143 9.10 -10.92 -1.73
N ARG A 144 9.51 -11.49 -0.61
CA ARG A 144 9.42 -12.94 -0.37
C ARG A 144 7.98 -13.39 -0.15
N ALA A 145 7.16 -12.57 0.49
CA ALA A 145 5.76 -12.89 0.79
C ALA A 145 4.88 -12.94 -0.46
N ILE A 146 5.23 -12.20 -1.51
CA ILE A 146 4.38 -12.02 -2.69
C ILE A 146 4.85 -12.93 -3.82
N LYS A 147 3.95 -13.79 -4.29
CA LYS A 147 4.20 -14.73 -5.39
C LYS A 147 4.10 -14.06 -6.75
N GLN A 148 3.16 -13.13 -6.91
CA GLN A 148 2.91 -12.48 -8.19
C GLN A 148 2.21 -11.14 -8.01
N GLU A 149 2.47 -10.23 -8.95
CA GLU A 149 1.70 -9.01 -9.13
C GLU A 149 0.61 -9.24 -10.17
N THR A 150 -0.47 -8.47 -10.08
CA THR A 150 -1.60 -8.52 -11.00
C THR A 150 -2.06 -7.08 -11.27
N PRO A 151 -3.00 -6.84 -12.21
CA PRO A 151 -3.58 -5.50 -12.35
C PRO A 151 -4.27 -4.96 -11.10
N ARG A 152 -4.58 -5.82 -10.12
CA ARG A 152 -5.23 -5.44 -8.86
C ARG A 152 -4.26 -5.32 -7.70
N PHE A 153 -3.05 -5.84 -7.83
CA PHE A 153 -2.05 -5.89 -6.76
C PHE A 153 -0.66 -5.64 -7.30
N ALA A 154 0.02 -4.63 -6.75
CA ALA A 154 1.39 -4.30 -7.13
C ALA A 154 2.26 -4.02 -5.90
N LEU A 155 3.56 -4.16 -6.07
CA LEU A 155 4.57 -3.73 -5.11
C LEU A 155 5.08 -2.35 -5.52
N SER A 156 5.25 -1.46 -4.56
CA SER A 156 5.87 -0.16 -4.78
C SER A 156 7.32 -0.34 -5.23
N ARG A 157 7.72 0.41 -6.24
CA ARG A 157 9.10 0.39 -6.75
C ARG A 157 9.97 1.31 -5.92
N VAL A 158 11.17 0.84 -5.62
CA VAL A 158 12.15 1.55 -4.80
C VAL A 158 13.28 2.06 -5.67
N ILE A 159 13.64 3.33 -5.48
CA ILE A 159 14.81 3.96 -6.11
C ILE A 159 15.85 4.25 -5.03
N GLU A 160 17.09 3.94 -5.32
CA GLU A 160 18.22 4.17 -4.43
C GLU A 160 19.12 5.30 -4.95
N ASN A 161 19.66 6.11 -4.06
CA ASN A 161 20.70 7.12 -4.29
C ASN A 161 20.32 8.32 -5.19
N ASN A 162 19.20 8.31 -5.87
CA ASN A 162 18.84 9.34 -6.87
C ASN A 162 17.51 10.00 -6.53
N GLY A 163 17.35 10.46 -5.29
CA GLY A 163 16.11 11.06 -4.82
C GLY A 163 15.73 12.33 -5.58
N VAL A 164 16.70 13.21 -5.87
CA VAL A 164 16.44 14.47 -6.60
C VAL A 164 15.97 14.18 -8.02
N ALA A 165 16.67 13.30 -8.74
CA ALA A 165 16.32 12.94 -10.12
C ALA A 165 14.94 12.25 -10.17
N PHE A 166 14.66 11.41 -9.20
CA PHE A 166 13.37 10.71 -9.10
C PHE A 166 12.22 11.69 -8.83
N TYR A 167 12.45 12.66 -7.94
CA TYR A 167 11.45 13.71 -7.69
C TYR A 167 11.17 14.55 -8.93
N GLN A 168 12.22 14.93 -9.67
CA GLN A 168 12.06 15.67 -10.92
C GLN A 168 11.25 14.89 -11.96
N LEU A 169 11.51 13.58 -12.07
CA LEU A 169 10.74 12.71 -12.96
C LEU A 169 9.28 12.66 -12.56
N ALA A 170 9.00 12.54 -11.27
CA ALA A 170 7.63 12.54 -10.74
C ALA A 170 6.91 13.85 -11.09
N GLN A 171 7.58 14.99 -10.95
CA GLN A 171 7.02 16.29 -11.33
C GLN A 171 6.71 16.37 -12.83
N GLN A 172 7.62 15.89 -13.68
CA GLN A 172 7.42 15.90 -15.14
C GLN A 172 6.21 15.07 -15.56
N GLN A 173 5.90 14.03 -14.81
CA GLN A 173 4.75 13.16 -15.06
C GLN A 173 3.49 13.59 -14.30
N ASN A 174 3.51 14.74 -13.66
CA ASN A 174 2.38 15.28 -12.88
C ASN A 174 1.93 14.33 -11.76
N LEU A 175 2.85 13.61 -11.14
CA LEU A 175 2.59 12.80 -9.96
C LEU A 175 2.70 13.64 -8.69
N GLU A 176 2.10 13.19 -7.60
CA GLU A 176 2.05 13.94 -6.34
C GLU A 176 3.44 14.25 -5.78
N GLY A 177 4.34 13.28 -5.82
CA GLY A 177 5.70 13.45 -5.31
C GLY A 177 6.32 12.10 -4.95
N ILE A 178 7.31 12.17 -4.06
CA ILE A 178 8.00 10.97 -3.58
C ILE A 178 8.04 10.95 -2.06
N VAL A 179 8.31 9.77 -1.51
CA VAL A 179 8.55 9.57 -0.07
C VAL A 179 9.96 9.04 0.10
N ALA A 180 10.74 9.69 0.96
CA ALA A 180 12.05 9.22 1.37
C ALA A 180 11.90 8.47 2.71
N LYS A 181 12.40 7.25 2.76
CA LYS A 181 12.27 6.36 3.93
C LYS A 181 13.66 5.93 4.37
N ARG A 182 13.95 6.06 5.67
CA ARG A 182 15.25 5.60 6.19
C ARG A 182 15.37 4.09 6.10
N ARG A 183 16.49 3.60 5.59
CA ARG A 183 16.76 2.16 5.46
C ARG A 183 16.66 1.41 6.77
N GLU A 184 17.15 2.02 7.86
CA GLU A 184 17.22 1.40 9.18
C GLU A 184 15.99 1.68 10.04
N SER A 185 14.96 2.35 9.52
CA SER A 185 13.79 2.69 10.33
C SER A 185 12.94 1.46 10.65
N ARG A 186 12.46 1.43 11.88
CA ARG A 186 11.43 0.49 12.30
C ARG A 186 10.06 1.04 11.90
N TYR A 187 9.04 0.19 12.00
CA TYR A 187 7.66 0.61 11.77
C TYR A 187 7.00 0.96 13.11
N TYR A 188 6.48 2.17 13.21
CA TYR A 188 5.82 2.67 14.41
C TYR A 188 4.34 2.91 14.10
N PHE A 189 3.46 2.32 14.92
CA PHE A 189 2.03 2.59 14.83
C PHE A 189 1.75 4.03 15.28
N ASP A 190 0.79 4.68 14.59
CA ASP A 190 0.37 6.04 14.92
C ASP A 190 -0.45 6.09 16.22
#